data_f8a7a9f164e884c5e0c5d41ab6cca621
#
_entry.id   f8a7a9f164e884c5e0c5d41ab6cca621
#
_cell.length_a   1.000
_cell.length_b   1.000
_cell.length_c   1.000
_cell.angle_alpha   90.00
_cell.angle_beta   90.00
_cell.angle_gamma   90.00
#
_symmetry.space_group_name_H-M   'P 1'
#
loop_
_entity.id
_entity.type
_entity.pdbx_description
1 polymer ?
#
loop_
_entity_poly.entity_id
_entity_poly.type
_entity_poly.pdbx_seq_one_letter_code
_entity_poly.pdbx_strand_id
1 'polypeptide(L)'
;MITYPSTHGVFESEIQSINNLIHQNGGQVYMDGANMNAQVGLTSPKIIGADVCHLNLHKTFSIPHGGGGPGVGPICVAEHLKEFLPSNPLIKTGGDNSLDAISSSPWGSALVCLISYGYIRMLGRDGIRKSTEIAIVNANYLKTKLEKNYKILYSGENGRSAHEFIIDCREFKKYNIEVVDIAKRLIDYGFHAPTVSFPVPGTMMIEPTESENLNELDKFCEALNSIYTEIISGDYSKREMLRNSPHTCL
;
A
#
# COMPACT_ATOMS: atom_id res chain seq x y z
N MET A 1 -11.33 5.20 12.58
CA MET A 1 -10.86 4.67 11.27
C MET A 1 -9.41 4.21 11.39
N ILE A 2 -9.09 3.04 10.87
CA ILE A 2 -7.75 2.43 10.89
C ILE A 2 -7.36 1.99 9.48
N THR A 3 -6.05 1.86 9.23
CA THR A 3 -5.47 1.13 8.09
C THR A 3 -4.65 -0.02 8.65
N TYR A 4 -4.82 -1.24 8.13
CA TYR A 4 -4.07 -2.40 8.59
C TYR A 4 -3.62 -3.28 7.41
N PRO A 5 -2.31 -3.67 7.37
CA PRO A 5 -1.24 -3.07 8.17
C PRO A 5 -1.18 -1.55 8.00
N SER A 6 -0.54 -0.85 8.93
CA SER A 6 -0.52 0.61 8.91
C SER A 6 0.25 1.17 7.70
N THR A 7 -0.08 2.40 7.29
CA THR A 7 0.67 3.14 6.25
C THR A 7 2.13 3.45 6.62
N HIS A 8 2.55 3.09 7.82
CA HIS A 8 3.94 3.13 8.25
C HIS A 8 4.71 1.84 7.92
N GLY A 9 4.08 0.90 7.21
CA GLY A 9 4.68 -0.37 6.82
C GLY A 9 4.81 -1.38 7.97
N VAL A 10 3.94 -1.31 8.96
CA VAL A 10 4.02 -2.14 10.17
C VAL A 10 2.69 -2.84 10.44
N PHE A 11 2.77 -4.13 10.82
CA PHE A 11 1.66 -4.83 11.44
C PHE A 11 1.59 -4.44 12.92
N GLU A 12 0.53 -3.74 13.30
CA GLU A 12 0.30 -3.37 14.69
C GLU A 12 -0.08 -4.62 15.49
N SER A 13 0.80 -5.06 16.40
CA SER A 13 0.59 -6.28 17.22
C SER A 13 -0.65 -6.16 18.11
N GLU A 14 -0.94 -4.96 18.60
CA GLU A 14 -2.04 -4.68 19.53
C GLU A 14 -3.38 -4.35 18.83
N ILE A 15 -3.50 -4.56 17.52
CA ILE A 15 -4.69 -4.14 16.77
C ILE A 15 -6.00 -4.70 17.33
N GLN A 16 -6.01 -5.95 17.78
CA GLN A 16 -7.19 -6.57 18.38
C GLN A 16 -7.53 -5.97 19.74
N SER A 17 -6.51 -5.70 20.57
CA SER A 17 -6.68 -5.06 21.88
C SER A 17 -7.25 -3.64 21.73
N ILE A 18 -6.74 -2.88 20.75
CA ILE A 18 -7.21 -1.53 20.42
C ILE A 18 -8.69 -1.57 19.98
N ASN A 19 -9.03 -2.46 19.05
CA ASN A 19 -10.39 -2.56 18.54
C ASN A 19 -11.37 -3.04 19.62
N ASN A 20 -10.98 -3.98 20.46
CA ASN A 20 -11.78 -4.42 21.61
C ASN A 20 -12.04 -3.27 22.60
N LEU A 21 -11.03 -2.44 22.86
CA LEU A 21 -11.22 -1.27 23.75
C LEU A 21 -12.21 -0.26 23.15
N ILE A 22 -12.19 -0.05 21.84
CA ILE A 22 -13.15 0.81 21.14
C ILE A 22 -14.57 0.23 21.30
N HIS A 23 -14.75 -1.06 21.06
CA HIS A 23 -16.04 -1.74 21.20
C HIS A 23 -16.58 -1.69 22.63
N GLN A 24 -15.73 -1.91 23.63
CA GLN A 24 -16.11 -1.83 25.05
C GLN A 24 -16.64 -0.43 25.45
N ASN A 25 -16.24 0.60 24.71
CA ASN A 25 -16.71 1.97 24.90
C ASN A 25 -17.82 2.38 23.92
N GLY A 26 -18.48 1.42 23.25
CA GLY A 26 -19.60 1.67 22.33
C GLY A 26 -19.21 2.22 20.96
N GLY A 27 -17.92 2.23 20.62
CA GLY A 27 -17.44 2.66 19.32
C GLY A 27 -17.52 1.58 18.25
N GLN A 28 -17.35 1.98 16.99
CA GLN A 28 -17.26 1.10 15.82
C GLN A 28 -15.92 1.33 15.11
N VAL A 29 -15.40 0.31 14.45
CA VAL A 29 -14.11 0.36 13.76
C VAL A 29 -14.31 0.27 12.25
N TYR A 30 -13.96 1.36 11.55
CA TYR A 30 -13.88 1.37 10.09
C TYR A 30 -12.44 1.09 9.65
N MET A 31 -12.24 0.06 8.85
CA MET A 31 -10.95 -0.29 8.27
C MET A 31 -10.85 0.14 6.81
N ASP A 32 -9.80 0.88 6.49
CA ASP A 32 -9.37 1.10 5.13
C ASP A 32 -8.73 -0.20 4.58
N GLY A 33 -9.32 -0.75 3.52
CA GLY A 33 -8.87 -1.98 2.89
C GLY A 33 -7.82 -1.78 1.79
N ALA A 34 -7.16 -0.62 1.72
CA ALA A 34 -6.14 -0.34 0.70
C ALA A 34 -4.96 -1.32 0.76
N ASN A 35 -4.56 -1.76 1.96
CA ASN A 35 -3.44 -2.66 2.19
C ASN A 35 -3.86 -4.15 2.27
N MET A 36 -4.93 -4.52 1.55
CA MET A 36 -5.46 -5.89 1.57
C MET A 36 -4.46 -6.92 1.02
N ASN A 37 -3.58 -6.53 0.10
CA ASN A 37 -2.52 -7.37 -0.44
C ASN A 37 -1.53 -7.90 0.62
N ALA A 38 -1.46 -7.28 1.79
CA ALA A 38 -0.70 -7.77 2.93
C ALA A 38 -1.51 -8.65 3.90
N GLN A 39 -2.78 -8.93 3.60
CA GLN A 39 -3.69 -9.63 4.50
C GLN A 39 -4.30 -10.90 3.92
N VAL A 40 -4.56 -10.93 2.60
CA VAL A 40 -5.34 -12.00 1.96
C VAL A 40 -4.71 -13.36 2.23
N GLY A 41 -5.50 -14.27 2.79
CA GLY A 41 -5.06 -15.61 3.15
C GLY A 41 -4.28 -15.73 4.48
N LEU A 42 -3.92 -14.61 5.11
CA LEU A 42 -3.22 -14.57 6.40
C LEU A 42 -4.14 -14.08 7.53
N THR A 43 -4.92 -13.02 7.27
CA THR A 43 -5.88 -12.47 8.22
C THR A 43 -7.10 -11.90 7.49
N SER A 44 -8.02 -11.26 8.19
CA SER A 44 -9.19 -10.61 7.60
C SER A 44 -9.68 -9.47 8.49
N PRO A 45 -10.47 -8.52 7.94
CA PRO A 45 -11.08 -7.45 8.72
C PRO A 45 -11.83 -7.95 9.96
N LYS A 46 -12.56 -9.06 9.84
CA LYS A 46 -13.28 -9.69 10.96
C LYS A 46 -12.34 -10.19 12.06
N ILE A 47 -11.22 -10.83 11.70
CA ILE A 47 -10.25 -11.36 12.68
C ILE A 47 -9.61 -10.22 13.47
N ILE A 48 -9.30 -9.10 12.83
CA ILE A 48 -8.71 -7.94 13.50
C ILE A 48 -9.74 -7.09 14.27
N GLY A 49 -11.05 -7.38 14.12
CA GLY A 49 -12.12 -6.68 14.86
C GLY A 49 -12.64 -5.42 14.15
N ALA A 50 -12.56 -5.33 12.83
CA ALA A 50 -13.19 -4.24 12.08
C ALA A 50 -14.69 -4.52 11.84
N ASP A 51 -15.51 -3.48 12.00
CA ASP A 51 -16.95 -3.52 11.78
C ASP A 51 -17.33 -3.18 10.34
N VAL A 52 -16.56 -2.32 9.72
CA VAL A 52 -16.72 -1.89 8.32
C VAL A 52 -15.37 -1.94 7.63
N CYS A 53 -15.35 -2.42 6.39
CA CYS A 53 -14.16 -2.38 5.54
C CYS A 53 -14.55 -2.10 4.09
N HIS A 54 -13.93 -1.08 3.48
CA HIS A 54 -13.98 -0.94 2.03
C HIS A 54 -12.79 -1.63 1.38
N LEU A 55 -12.97 -2.10 0.13
CA LEU A 55 -11.92 -2.72 -0.66
C LEU A 55 -11.54 -1.84 -1.84
N ASN A 56 -10.25 -1.70 -2.08
CA ASN A 56 -9.68 -1.06 -3.26
C ASN A 56 -9.36 -2.16 -4.29
N LEU A 57 -10.33 -2.50 -5.15
CA LEU A 57 -10.14 -3.57 -6.12
C LEU A 57 -9.03 -3.26 -7.14
N HIS A 58 -8.76 -1.98 -7.41
CA HIS A 58 -7.67 -1.51 -8.26
C HIS A 58 -6.26 -1.66 -7.66
N LYS A 59 -6.17 -2.12 -6.43
CA LYS A 59 -4.90 -2.44 -5.77
C LYS A 59 -4.70 -3.96 -5.76
N THR A 60 -5.31 -4.65 -4.82
CA THR A 60 -5.13 -6.08 -4.58
C THR A 60 -5.79 -6.98 -5.62
N PHE A 61 -6.86 -6.52 -6.29
CA PHE A 61 -7.73 -7.36 -7.11
C PHE A 61 -7.76 -6.96 -8.60
N SER A 62 -6.71 -6.29 -9.07
CA SER A 62 -6.33 -6.12 -10.49
C SER A 62 -7.29 -5.35 -11.40
N ILE A 63 -8.30 -4.63 -10.90
CA ILE A 63 -9.11 -3.79 -11.79
C ILE A 63 -8.35 -2.51 -12.19
N PRO A 64 -8.71 -1.86 -13.31
CA PRO A 64 -8.15 -0.57 -13.68
C PRO A 64 -8.42 0.50 -12.62
N HIS A 65 -7.44 1.41 -12.40
CA HIS A 65 -7.58 2.52 -11.45
C HIS A 65 -7.89 3.84 -12.16
N GLY A 66 -7.17 4.18 -13.19
CA GLY A 66 -7.16 5.50 -13.80
C GLY A 66 -7.93 5.62 -15.12
N GLY A 67 -7.83 6.80 -15.74
CA GLY A 67 -8.40 7.05 -17.05
C GLY A 67 -9.94 7.05 -17.09
N GLY A 68 -10.60 7.50 -16.03
CA GLY A 68 -12.04 7.37 -15.86
C GLY A 68 -12.45 6.00 -15.31
N GLY A 69 -11.56 5.41 -14.52
CA GLY A 69 -11.71 4.10 -13.92
C GLY A 69 -13.10 3.86 -13.34
N PRO A 70 -13.55 2.61 -13.46
CA PRO A 70 -14.90 2.25 -13.07
C PRO A 70 -15.10 2.43 -11.56
N GLY A 71 -16.18 3.10 -11.22
CA GLY A 71 -16.61 3.31 -9.85
C GLY A 71 -17.17 2.02 -9.25
N VAL A 72 -16.32 1.18 -8.70
CA VAL A 72 -16.73 0.04 -7.87
C VAL A 72 -15.82 -0.07 -6.67
N GLY A 73 -16.41 -0.07 -5.49
CA GLY A 73 -15.73 -0.21 -4.21
C GLY A 73 -16.59 -1.03 -3.26
N PRO A 74 -16.33 -2.35 -3.15
CA PRO A 74 -17.09 -3.18 -2.22
C PRO A 74 -16.93 -2.69 -0.78
N ILE A 75 -18.06 -2.63 -0.07
CA ILE A 75 -18.12 -2.41 1.37
C ILE A 75 -18.54 -3.73 2.03
N CYS A 76 -17.75 -4.15 3.00
CA CYS A 76 -18.07 -5.27 3.87
C CYS A 76 -18.40 -4.74 5.26
N VAL A 77 -19.44 -5.25 5.89
CA VAL A 77 -19.85 -4.84 7.22
C VAL A 77 -20.05 -6.05 8.14
N ALA A 78 -19.91 -5.82 9.44
CA ALA A 78 -20.27 -6.79 10.46
C ALA A 78 -21.81 -6.98 10.50
N GLU A 79 -22.27 -8.13 11.01
CA GLU A 79 -23.68 -8.54 10.97
C GLU A 79 -24.65 -7.50 11.55
N HIS A 80 -24.26 -6.83 12.63
CA HIS A 80 -25.10 -5.82 13.30
C HIS A 80 -25.27 -4.53 12.50
N LEU A 81 -24.47 -4.32 11.45
CA LEU A 81 -24.54 -3.13 10.58
C LEU A 81 -25.25 -3.39 9.25
N LYS A 82 -25.57 -4.63 8.92
CA LYS A 82 -26.12 -4.99 7.60
C LYS A 82 -27.46 -4.30 7.30
N GLU A 83 -28.29 -4.08 8.31
CA GLU A 83 -29.60 -3.45 8.13
C GLU A 83 -29.52 -1.95 7.79
N PHE A 84 -28.37 -1.31 8.04
CA PHE A 84 -28.11 0.10 7.76
C PHE A 84 -27.43 0.35 6.40
N LEU A 85 -27.12 -0.72 5.66
CA LEU A 85 -26.52 -0.57 4.33
C LEU A 85 -27.43 0.23 3.40
N PRO A 86 -26.88 1.04 2.47
CA PRO A 86 -27.66 1.85 1.56
C PRO A 86 -28.66 1.03 0.74
N SER A 87 -29.88 1.56 0.57
CA SER A 87 -30.89 1.00 -0.30
C SER A 87 -30.68 1.45 -1.76
N ASN A 88 -31.45 0.88 -2.67
CA ASN A 88 -31.52 1.33 -4.05
C ASN A 88 -32.96 1.20 -4.55
N PRO A 89 -33.51 2.19 -5.28
CA PRO A 89 -34.91 2.17 -5.73
C PRO A 89 -35.21 1.08 -6.76
N LEU A 90 -34.19 0.56 -7.46
CA LEU A 90 -34.38 -0.47 -8.49
C LEU A 90 -34.20 -1.89 -7.94
N ILE A 91 -33.36 -2.06 -6.93
CA ILE A 91 -33.03 -3.36 -6.35
C ILE A 91 -33.00 -3.22 -4.84
N LYS A 92 -33.70 -4.12 -4.13
CA LYS A 92 -33.64 -4.13 -2.66
C LYS A 92 -32.22 -4.53 -2.23
N THR A 93 -31.44 -3.53 -1.81
CA THR A 93 -30.18 -3.65 -1.09
C THR A 93 -30.38 -3.06 0.30
N GLY A 94 -29.52 -3.42 1.25
CA GLY A 94 -29.72 -2.97 2.64
C GLY A 94 -30.86 -3.68 3.37
N GLY A 95 -31.08 -3.30 4.60
CA GLY A 95 -32.11 -3.83 5.50
C GLY A 95 -33.26 -2.86 5.75
N ASP A 96 -34.00 -3.10 6.85
CA ASP A 96 -35.20 -2.33 7.17
C ASP A 96 -34.88 -0.89 7.65
N ASN A 97 -33.66 -0.66 8.17
CA ASN A 97 -33.17 0.65 8.59
C ASN A 97 -32.16 1.26 7.59
N SER A 98 -32.26 0.84 6.33
CA SER A 98 -31.32 1.29 5.29
C SER A 98 -31.39 2.79 5.01
N LEU A 99 -30.24 3.36 4.67
CA LEU A 99 -30.14 4.73 4.14
C LEU A 99 -30.62 4.76 2.68
N ASP A 100 -30.91 5.96 2.19
CA ASP A 100 -31.21 6.19 0.79
C ASP A 100 -30.04 5.79 -0.14
N ALA A 101 -30.34 5.66 -1.43
CA ALA A 101 -29.34 5.32 -2.44
C ALA A 101 -28.19 6.34 -2.48
N ILE A 102 -26.96 5.87 -2.37
CA ILE A 102 -25.76 6.70 -2.43
C ILE A 102 -25.17 6.82 -3.86
N SER A 103 -25.64 6.02 -4.80
CA SER A 103 -25.22 6.02 -6.20
C SER A 103 -26.36 5.61 -7.12
N SER A 104 -26.28 6.04 -8.38
CA SER A 104 -27.29 5.68 -9.39
C SER A 104 -27.28 4.19 -9.74
N SER A 105 -26.12 3.55 -9.69
CA SER A 105 -25.99 2.10 -9.93
C SER A 105 -25.87 1.35 -8.61
N PRO A 106 -26.72 0.33 -8.37
CA PRO A 106 -26.71 -0.42 -7.10
C PRO A 106 -25.40 -1.19 -6.86
N TRP A 107 -24.71 -1.58 -7.92
CA TRP A 107 -23.51 -2.41 -7.86
C TRP A 107 -22.27 -1.70 -8.41
N GLY A 108 -22.32 -0.39 -8.60
CA GLY A 108 -21.25 0.34 -9.29
C GLY A 108 -21.03 -0.20 -10.71
N SER A 109 -19.82 -0.13 -11.23
CA SER A 109 -19.43 -0.72 -12.51
C SER A 109 -19.21 -2.22 -12.38
N ALA A 110 -20.28 -2.98 -12.19
CA ALA A 110 -20.21 -4.41 -11.86
C ALA A 110 -19.42 -5.26 -12.89
N LEU A 111 -19.38 -4.84 -14.17
CA LEU A 111 -18.65 -5.56 -15.23
C LEU A 111 -17.16 -5.72 -14.91
N VAL A 112 -16.54 -4.73 -14.29
CA VAL A 112 -15.10 -4.81 -13.97
C VAL A 112 -14.80 -5.83 -12.87
N CYS A 113 -15.79 -6.23 -12.08
CA CYS A 113 -15.63 -7.31 -11.10
C CYS A 113 -15.28 -8.66 -11.76
N LEU A 114 -15.56 -8.81 -13.08
CA LEU A 114 -15.11 -9.99 -13.84
C LEU A 114 -13.59 -10.10 -13.91
N ILE A 115 -12.87 -8.97 -13.88
CA ILE A 115 -11.40 -8.94 -13.85
C ILE A 115 -10.92 -9.50 -12.51
N SER A 116 -11.46 -9.01 -11.39
CA SER A 116 -11.15 -9.56 -10.07
C SER A 116 -11.53 -11.04 -9.95
N TYR A 117 -12.68 -11.43 -10.49
CA TYR A 117 -13.09 -12.82 -10.53
C TYR A 117 -12.08 -13.69 -11.30
N GLY A 118 -11.67 -13.25 -12.49
CA GLY A 118 -10.66 -13.94 -13.30
C GLY A 118 -9.33 -14.07 -12.55
N TYR A 119 -8.86 -12.99 -11.96
CA TYR A 119 -7.64 -12.95 -11.14
C TYR A 119 -7.69 -13.97 -9.98
N ILE A 120 -8.77 -13.93 -9.21
CA ILE A 120 -8.98 -14.87 -8.08
C ILE A 120 -9.04 -16.32 -8.57
N ARG A 121 -9.74 -16.56 -9.69
CA ARG A 121 -9.85 -17.91 -10.27
C ARG A 121 -8.52 -18.44 -10.80
N MET A 122 -7.70 -17.58 -11.39
CA MET A 122 -6.37 -17.96 -11.91
C MET A 122 -5.40 -18.32 -10.79
N LEU A 123 -5.39 -17.55 -9.71
CA LEU A 123 -4.48 -17.79 -8.59
C LEU A 123 -4.98 -18.93 -7.68
N GLY A 124 -6.28 -19.05 -7.52
CA GLY A 124 -6.87 -19.95 -6.53
C GLY A 124 -6.52 -19.58 -5.09
N ARG A 125 -6.94 -20.41 -4.14
CA ARG A 125 -6.72 -20.17 -2.71
C ARG A 125 -5.23 -20.07 -2.34
N ASP A 126 -4.44 -20.98 -2.83
CA ASP A 126 -3.02 -21.09 -2.47
C ASP A 126 -2.19 -20.00 -3.17
N GLY A 127 -2.51 -19.68 -4.43
CA GLY A 127 -1.83 -18.63 -5.17
C GLY A 127 -2.06 -17.23 -4.57
N ILE A 128 -3.29 -16.91 -4.15
CA ILE A 128 -3.58 -15.62 -3.50
C ILE A 128 -2.82 -15.49 -2.18
N ARG A 129 -2.80 -16.53 -1.36
CA ARG A 129 -2.04 -16.53 -0.11
C ARG A 129 -0.55 -16.36 -0.37
N LYS A 130 -0.01 -17.11 -1.34
CA LYS A 130 1.40 -17.02 -1.73
C LYS A 130 1.77 -15.63 -2.25
N SER A 131 0.87 -14.98 -2.99
CA SER A 131 1.02 -13.59 -3.43
C SER A 131 1.24 -12.66 -2.25
N THR A 132 0.40 -12.74 -1.22
CA THR A 132 0.56 -11.95 0.01
C THR A 132 1.90 -12.24 0.72
N GLU A 133 2.26 -13.52 0.86
CA GLU A 133 3.50 -13.93 1.49
C GLU A 133 4.72 -13.37 0.74
N ILE A 134 4.71 -13.43 -0.60
CA ILE A 134 5.80 -12.90 -1.44
C ILE A 134 5.89 -11.38 -1.34
N ALA A 135 4.77 -10.65 -1.34
CA ALA A 135 4.79 -9.20 -1.17
C ALA A 135 5.52 -8.80 0.13
N ILE A 136 5.23 -9.47 1.23
CA ILE A 136 5.89 -9.24 2.52
C ILE A 136 7.38 -9.62 2.48
N VAL A 137 7.70 -10.75 1.86
CA VAL A 137 9.10 -11.21 1.72
C VAL A 137 9.90 -10.24 0.87
N ASN A 138 9.39 -9.78 -0.27
CA ASN A 138 10.05 -8.83 -1.15
C ASN A 138 10.35 -7.51 -0.45
N ALA A 139 9.37 -6.96 0.30
CA ALA A 139 9.59 -5.74 1.07
C ALA A 139 10.71 -5.90 2.11
N ASN A 140 10.71 -7.00 2.85
CA ASN A 140 11.75 -7.27 3.85
C ASN A 140 13.12 -7.55 3.22
N TYR A 141 13.14 -8.15 2.03
CA TYR A 141 14.38 -8.36 1.26
C TYR A 141 15.03 -7.03 0.87
N LEU A 142 14.26 -6.12 0.24
CA LEU A 142 14.75 -4.79 -0.10
C LEU A 142 15.19 -4.01 1.13
N LYS A 143 14.37 -4.01 2.17
CA LYS A 143 14.68 -3.35 3.44
C LYS A 143 16.06 -3.78 3.97
N THR A 144 16.29 -5.09 4.07
CA THR A 144 17.56 -5.63 4.58
C THR A 144 18.78 -5.21 3.75
N LYS A 145 18.61 -5.09 2.43
CA LYS A 145 19.67 -4.61 1.54
C LYS A 145 19.93 -3.11 1.65
N LEU A 146 18.89 -2.33 1.91
CA LEU A 146 18.96 -0.87 1.92
C LEU A 146 19.28 -0.27 3.30
N GLU A 147 18.97 -0.97 4.40
CA GLU A 147 19.13 -0.45 5.76
C GLU A 147 20.57 -0.09 6.15
N LYS A 148 21.56 -0.54 5.39
CA LYS A 148 22.97 -0.17 5.58
C LYS A 148 23.25 1.27 5.20
N ASN A 149 22.55 1.80 4.20
CA ASN A 149 22.77 3.11 3.61
C ASN A 149 21.60 4.07 3.85
N TYR A 150 20.41 3.55 4.09
CA TYR A 150 19.19 4.33 4.30
C TYR A 150 18.57 3.97 5.64
N LYS A 151 18.28 4.98 6.44
CA LYS A 151 17.59 4.77 7.70
C LYS A 151 16.15 4.31 7.44
N ILE A 152 15.79 3.15 7.98
CA ILE A 152 14.40 2.69 7.99
C ILE A 152 13.66 3.40 9.12
N LEU A 153 12.55 4.04 8.81
CA LEU A 153 11.87 4.91 9.77
C LEU A 153 11.05 4.12 10.78
N TYR A 154 10.37 3.07 10.34
CA TYR A 154 9.53 2.24 11.21
C TYR A 154 9.78 0.75 10.96
N SER A 155 9.67 -0.03 12.00
CA SER A 155 9.74 -1.49 11.97
C SER A 155 8.89 -2.07 13.09
N GLY A 156 8.33 -3.24 12.88
CA GLY A 156 7.64 -3.99 13.92
C GLY A 156 8.60 -4.54 15.00
N GLU A 157 8.06 -5.20 16.01
CA GLU A 157 8.78 -5.70 17.18
C GLU A 157 10.00 -6.59 16.84
N ASN A 158 9.90 -7.37 15.76
CA ASN A 158 10.98 -8.25 15.30
C ASN A 158 11.89 -7.59 14.24
N GLY A 159 11.89 -6.26 14.13
CA GLY A 159 12.63 -5.53 13.11
C GLY A 159 12.12 -5.78 11.69
N ARG A 160 10.92 -6.31 11.50
CA ARG A 160 10.32 -6.60 10.20
C ARG A 160 9.33 -5.52 9.79
N SER A 161 9.13 -5.39 8.48
CA SER A 161 8.09 -4.57 7.87
C SER A 161 6.97 -5.45 7.31
N ALA A 162 5.84 -4.84 6.96
CA ALA A 162 4.76 -5.48 6.23
C ALA A 162 5.15 -5.63 4.73
N HIS A 163 4.24 -5.32 3.82
CA HIS A 163 4.47 -5.35 2.37
C HIS A 163 5.17 -4.09 1.83
N GLU A 164 5.34 -3.09 2.66
CA GLU A 164 5.99 -1.81 2.35
C GLU A 164 6.86 -1.36 3.53
N PHE A 165 7.78 -0.43 3.28
CA PHE A 165 8.60 0.18 4.31
C PHE A 165 8.99 1.60 3.92
N ILE A 166 9.36 2.41 4.91
CA ILE A 166 9.67 3.82 4.73
C ILE A 166 11.14 4.07 5.01
N ILE A 167 11.84 4.64 4.02
CA ILE A 167 13.20 5.17 4.19
C ILE A 167 13.18 6.66 4.49
N ASP A 168 14.02 7.08 5.43
CA ASP A 168 14.18 8.46 5.86
C ASP A 168 15.27 9.15 5.03
N CYS A 169 14.90 10.07 4.15
CA CYS A 169 15.82 10.82 3.31
C CYS A 169 16.17 12.21 3.87
N ARG A 170 15.64 12.59 5.05
CA ARG A 170 15.81 13.94 5.62
C ARG A 170 17.27 14.28 5.92
N GLU A 171 18.10 13.30 6.22
CA GLU A 171 19.52 13.51 6.49
C GLU A 171 20.32 14.02 5.28
N PHE A 172 19.81 13.79 4.06
CA PHE A 172 20.47 14.22 2.83
C PHE A 172 20.34 15.74 2.56
N LYS A 173 19.49 16.44 3.31
CA LYS A 173 19.40 17.91 3.27
C LYS A 173 20.74 18.60 3.57
N LYS A 174 21.60 18.00 4.38
CA LYS A 174 22.97 18.51 4.62
C LYS A 174 23.84 18.55 3.36
N TYR A 175 23.47 17.80 2.33
CA TYR A 175 24.11 17.80 1.02
C TYR A 175 23.33 18.62 -0.02
N ASN A 176 22.28 19.35 0.42
CA ASN A 176 21.34 20.04 -0.45
C ASN A 176 20.62 19.12 -1.44
N ILE A 177 20.24 17.93 -0.97
CA ILE A 177 19.47 16.91 -1.71
C ILE A 177 18.16 16.66 -0.98
N GLU A 178 17.06 16.77 -1.72
CA GLU A 178 15.71 16.48 -1.26
C GLU A 178 15.27 15.07 -1.72
N VAL A 179 14.27 14.50 -1.07
CA VAL A 179 13.73 13.18 -1.44
C VAL A 179 13.23 13.15 -2.88
N VAL A 180 12.71 14.26 -3.39
CA VAL A 180 12.24 14.39 -4.77
C VAL A 180 13.39 14.28 -5.78
N ASP A 181 14.60 14.69 -5.42
CA ASP A 181 15.76 14.55 -6.29
C ASP A 181 16.17 13.08 -6.42
N ILE A 182 16.13 12.34 -5.31
CA ILE A 182 16.35 10.88 -5.30
C ILE A 182 15.31 10.17 -6.16
N ALA A 183 14.03 10.55 -6.01
CA ALA A 183 12.93 10.00 -6.79
C ALA A 183 13.11 10.23 -8.30
N LYS A 184 13.47 11.44 -8.70
CA LYS A 184 13.76 11.77 -10.10
C LYS A 184 15.00 11.01 -10.62
N ARG A 185 16.02 10.86 -9.79
CA ARG A 185 17.22 10.13 -10.17
C ARG A 185 16.96 8.65 -10.41
N LEU A 186 16.02 8.03 -9.66
CA LEU A 186 15.57 6.67 -9.92
C LEU A 186 14.98 6.49 -11.33
N ILE A 187 14.37 7.53 -11.91
CA ILE A 187 13.86 7.49 -13.29
C ILE A 187 15.01 7.29 -14.28
N ASP A 188 16.16 7.93 -14.05
CA ASP A 188 17.36 7.73 -14.89
C ASP A 188 17.90 6.30 -14.83
N TYR A 189 17.65 5.60 -13.73
CA TYR A 189 17.96 4.17 -13.56
C TYR A 189 16.87 3.25 -14.11
N GLY A 190 15.82 3.81 -14.71
CA GLY A 190 14.72 3.05 -15.32
C GLY A 190 13.63 2.62 -14.35
N PHE A 191 13.58 3.18 -13.15
CA PHE A 191 12.56 2.86 -12.16
C PHE A 191 11.52 3.97 -12.02
N HIS A 192 10.25 3.58 -11.95
CA HIS A 192 9.23 4.49 -11.49
C HIS A 192 9.45 4.85 -10.02
N ALA A 193 9.45 6.15 -9.73
CA ALA A 193 9.72 6.60 -8.37
C ALA A 193 8.66 6.12 -7.38
N PRO A 194 9.06 5.62 -6.21
CA PRO A 194 8.13 5.33 -5.12
C PRO A 194 7.42 6.59 -4.60
N THR A 195 6.38 6.40 -3.81
CA THR A 195 5.67 7.51 -3.14
C THR A 195 6.61 8.28 -2.23
N VAL A 196 6.68 9.60 -2.41
CA VAL A 196 7.56 10.49 -1.62
C VAL A 196 6.75 11.35 -0.65
N SER A 197 7.38 11.71 0.46
CA SER A 197 6.83 12.61 1.49
C SER A 197 5.47 12.18 2.05
N PHE A 198 5.22 10.89 2.09
CA PHE A 198 4.03 10.29 2.67
C PHE A 198 4.41 8.96 3.38
N PRO A 199 3.85 8.66 4.56
CA PRO A 199 3.02 9.51 5.42
C PRO A 199 3.82 10.62 6.14
N VAL A 200 5.13 10.61 6.04
CA VAL A 200 6.04 11.56 6.70
C VAL A 200 6.78 12.40 5.66
N PRO A 201 6.82 13.74 5.80
CA PRO A 201 7.58 14.59 4.89
C PRO A 201 9.07 14.22 4.82
N GLY A 202 9.64 14.23 3.61
CA GLY A 202 11.05 13.93 3.37
C GLY A 202 11.42 12.45 3.44
N THR A 203 10.44 11.57 3.31
CA THR A 203 10.62 10.11 3.26
C THR A 203 10.21 9.53 1.92
N MET A 204 10.57 8.29 1.68
CA MET A 204 10.15 7.52 0.50
C MET A 204 9.55 6.19 0.98
N MET A 205 8.33 5.86 0.51
CA MET A 205 7.65 4.61 0.79
C MET A 205 7.90 3.63 -0.34
N ILE A 206 8.48 2.49 -0.02
CA ILE A 206 8.86 1.46 -1.00
C ILE A 206 7.94 0.25 -0.82
N GLU A 207 7.20 -0.06 -1.88
CA GLU A 207 6.32 -1.22 -1.99
C GLU A 207 6.69 -2.00 -3.26
N PRO A 208 7.47 -3.09 -3.15
CA PRO A 208 7.91 -3.86 -4.33
C PRO A 208 6.82 -4.72 -4.95
N THR A 209 5.75 -5.01 -4.23
CA THR A 209 4.68 -5.97 -4.57
C THR A 209 5.17 -7.42 -4.73
N GLU A 210 4.25 -8.32 -5.04
CA GLU A 210 4.54 -9.73 -5.32
C GLU A 210 4.96 -10.00 -6.76
N SER A 211 4.72 -9.04 -7.66
CA SER A 211 4.97 -9.22 -9.10
C SER A 211 6.42 -9.02 -9.50
N GLU A 212 7.22 -8.38 -8.64
CA GLU A 212 8.63 -8.15 -8.94
C GLU A 212 9.48 -9.40 -8.72
N ASN A 213 10.32 -9.72 -9.70
CA ASN A 213 11.27 -10.82 -9.59
C ASN A 213 12.55 -10.38 -8.87
N LEU A 214 13.33 -11.36 -8.39
CA LEU A 214 14.55 -11.12 -7.61
C LEU A 214 15.56 -10.23 -8.34
N ASN A 215 15.72 -10.38 -9.65
CA ASN A 215 16.66 -9.58 -10.43
C ASN A 215 16.25 -8.09 -10.47
N GLU A 216 14.96 -7.79 -10.60
CA GLU A 216 14.48 -6.40 -10.54
C GLU A 216 14.61 -5.80 -9.13
N LEU A 217 14.36 -6.61 -8.09
CA LEU A 217 14.60 -6.17 -6.71
C LEU A 217 16.09 -5.84 -6.48
N ASP A 218 17.00 -6.66 -6.99
CA ASP A 218 18.44 -6.43 -6.90
C ASP A 218 18.86 -5.16 -7.64
N LYS A 219 18.42 -4.97 -8.88
CA LYS A 219 18.68 -3.75 -9.66
C LYS A 219 18.17 -2.49 -8.96
N PHE A 220 17.00 -2.57 -8.33
CA PHE A 220 16.46 -1.45 -7.56
C PHE A 220 17.36 -1.09 -6.38
N CYS A 221 17.83 -2.10 -5.63
CA CYS A 221 18.80 -1.89 -4.55
C CYS A 221 20.11 -1.29 -5.05
N GLU A 222 20.62 -1.77 -6.19
CA GLU A 222 21.85 -1.26 -6.82
C GLU A 222 21.68 0.21 -7.22
N ALA A 223 20.52 0.56 -7.82
CA ALA A 223 20.22 1.94 -8.18
C ALA A 223 20.20 2.87 -6.96
N LEU A 224 19.47 2.51 -5.90
CA LEU A 224 19.44 3.30 -4.67
C LEU A 224 20.82 3.40 -4.00
N ASN A 225 21.59 2.31 -3.95
CA ASN A 225 22.95 2.34 -3.39
C ASN A 225 23.92 3.19 -4.23
N SER A 226 23.75 3.21 -5.55
CA SER A 226 24.49 4.12 -6.45
C SER A 226 24.13 5.57 -6.17
N ILE A 227 22.85 5.89 -6.05
CA ILE A 227 22.36 7.24 -5.69
C ILE A 227 22.90 7.66 -4.32
N TYR A 228 22.89 6.79 -3.33
CA TYR A 228 23.50 7.06 -2.03
C TYR A 228 24.98 7.45 -2.18
N THR A 229 25.72 6.70 -2.96
CA THR A 229 27.15 6.96 -3.23
C THR A 229 27.34 8.31 -3.96
N GLU A 230 26.48 8.65 -4.91
CA GLU A 230 26.48 9.97 -5.58
C GLU A 230 26.29 11.11 -4.57
N ILE A 231 25.38 10.94 -3.60
CA ILE A 231 25.10 11.94 -2.55
C ILE A 231 26.30 12.16 -1.63
N ILE A 232 26.90 11.08 -1.12
CA ILE A 232 27.93 11.16 -0.09
C ILE A 232 29.35 11.41 -0.63
N SER A 233 29.58 11.22 -1.94
CA SER A 233 30.92 11.24 -2.56
C SER A 233 31.71 12.55 -2.38
N GLY A 234 31.08 13.64 -1.95
CA GLY A 234 31.73 14.96 -1.91
C GLY A 234 31.87 15.63 -3.29
N ASP A 235 31.61 14.92 -4.37
CA ASP A 235 31.69 15.42 -5.74
C ASP A 235 30.47 16.29 -6.06
N TYR A 236 30.72 17.57 -6.29
CA TYR A 236 29.68 18.55 -6.61
C TYR A 236 28.97 18.20 -7.92
N SER A 237 29.69 17.72 -8.93
CA SER A 237 29.12 17.39 -10.24
C SER A 237 28.09 16.26 -10.17
N LYS A 238 28.32 15.26 -9.32
CA LYS A 238 27.39 14.16 -9.08
C LYS A 238 26.12 14.63 -8.41
N ARG A 239 26.22 15.54 -7.44
CA ARG A 239 25.04 16.13 -6.77
C ARG A 239 24.26 17.03 -7.72
N GLU A 240 24.93 17.80 -8.58
CA GLU A 240 24.26 18.58 -9.63
C GLU A 240 23.51 17.68 -10.61
N MET A 241 24.12 16.59 -11.07
CA MET A 241 23.49 15.60 -11.92
C MET A 241 22.24 15.02 -11.25
N LEU A 242 22.31 14.69 -9.97
CA LEU A 242 21.17 14.17 -9.21
C LEU A 242 20.02 15.19 -9.11
N ARG A 243 20.32 16.46 -8.83
CA ARG A 243 19.31 17.53 -8.75
C ARG A 243 18.67 17.87 -10.09
N ASN A 244 19.40 17.71 -11.17
CA ASN A 244 18.92 17.98 -12.53
C ASN A 244 18.20 16.79 -13.19
N SER A 245 18.09 15.67 -12.48
CA SER A 245 17.32 14.51 -12.94
C SER A 245 15.81 14.83 -13.07
N PRO A 246 15.05 14.11 -13.92
CA PRO A 246 15.53 13.08 -14.84
C PRO A 246 16.19 13.69 -16.09
N HIS A 247 17.17 12.96 -16.63
CA HIS A 247 17.86 13.38 -17.85
C HIS A 247 17.12 12.84 -19.08
N THR A 248 17.02 13.68 -20.12
CA THR A 248 16.49 13.24 -21.41
C THR A 248 17.59 12.61 -22.24
N CYS A 249 17.28 11.56 -22.99
CA CYS A 249 18.14 11.08 -24.08
C CYS A 249 18.05 12.12 -25.22
N LEU A 250 19.04 13.01 -25.30
CA LEU A 250 19.26 13.88 -26.45
C LEU A 250 20.21 13.19 -27.45
#